data_93652be77fa790f4efb6e8222651f5f4
#
_entry.id   93652be77fa790f4efb6e8222651f5f4
#
_cell.length_a   1.000
_cell.length_b   1.000
_cell.length_c   1.000
_cell.angle_alpha   90.00
_cell.angle_beta   90.00
_cell.angle_gamma   90.00
#
_symmetry.space_group_name_H-M   'P 1'
#
loop_
_entity.id
_entity.type
_entity.pdbx_description
1 polymer ?
#
loop_
_entity_poly.entity_id
_entity_poly.type
_entity_poly.pdbx_seq_one_letter_code
_entity_poly.pdbx_strand_id
1 'polypeptide(L)'
;VNEFDVAIVGAGPAGTAAATTLARAGKSVVVLDKATFPRDKCCGDGLTTLALRMLETLNFDPSTVASWKQVDGAWLRSPSGREVMVPLPHGRGQYASVATRLDLDAALVEHARSSGAEIREGWQFDSIDSHSRRTILRSKSGDRVSAGHVIAADGMWSPVRKSLGASEDGYHGEWHAFRQYADNITGPAADRLCVWFEEDLLPGYAWSFPLADGRVNIGFGVLRDGKRRIQDMADLWRDLLTRPHIVEALGRDFHLIDRHTAWPIPAGITDATLSHGAVLFVGDAARATDTLTGEGIGQALLTGVCAAEAIVAHTGNTAAVATRYRKEVRHHLFADHRMSHLLGTMLASPKVARGAIRLVGTN
;
A
#
# COMPACT_ATOMS: atom_id res chain seq x y z
N VAL A 1 0.97 -22.32 25.35
CA VAL A 1 1.05 -21.05 24.60
C VAL A 1 2.36 -21.06 23.83
N ASN A 2 2.30 -20.97 22.51
CA ASN A 2 3.53 -20.90 21.70
C ASN A 2 4.21 -19.56 21.92
N GLU A 3 5.52 -19.58 22.16
CA GLU A 3 6.33 -18.40 22.47
C GLU A 3 7.21 -18.03 21.28
N PHE A 4 7.22 -16.74 20.92
CA PHE A 4 8.02 -16.18 19.84
C PHE A 4 8.75 -14.92 20.31
N ASP A 5 9.85 -14.56 19.66
CA ASP A 5 10.47 -13.25 19.86
C ASP A 5 9.52 -12.16 19.37
N VAL A 6 8.90 -12.37 18.19
CA VAL A 6 8.01 -11.40 17.56
C VAL A 6 6.78 -12.10 16.99
N ALA A 7 5.61 -11.52 17.27
CA ALA A 7 4.35 -11.86 16.58
C ALA A 7 3.95 -10.68 15.67
N ILE A 8 3.54 -11.01 14.46
CA ILE A 8 3.11 -10.04 13.44
C ILE A 8 1.65 -10.30 13.13
N VAL A 9 0.80 -9.28 13.23
CA VAL A 9 -0.61 -9.39 12.86
C VAL A 9 -0.81 -8.75 11.49
N GLY A 10 -1.15 -9.58 10.49
CA GLY A 10 -1.29 -9.22 9.09
C GLY A 10 -0.11 -9.66 8.22
N ALA A 11 -0.40 -10.41 7.15
CA ALA A 11 0.57 -10.93 6.19
C ALA A 11 0.54 -10.16 4.84
N GLY A 12 0.20 -8.86 4.89
CA GLY A 12 0.39 -7.95 3.76
C GLY A 12 1.86 -7.53 3.60
N PRO A 13 2.20 -6.63 2.65
CA PRO A 13 3.58 -6.23 2.37
C PRO A 13 4.38 -5.78 3.60
N ALA A 14 3.78 -5.05 4.54
CA ALA A 14 4.47 -4.61 5.76
C ALA A 14 4.81 -5.78 6.68
N GLY A 15 3.86 -6.69 6.89
CA GLY A 15 4.05 -7.85 7.78
C GLY A 15 5.04 -8.85 7.21
N THR A 16 4.97 -9.14 5.93
CA THR A 16 5.89 -10.06 5.25
C THR A 16 7.31 -9.52 5.18
N ALA A 17 7.47 -8.20 4.92
CA ALA A 17 8.78 -7.55 4.97
C ALA A 17 9.41 -7.60 6.36
N ALA A 18 8.63 -7.33 7.41
CA ALA A 18 9.08 -7.45 8.78
C ALA A 18 9.46 -8.91 9.12
N ALA A 19 8.61 -9.86 8.75
CA ALA A 19 8.84 -11.28 9.00
C ALA A 19 10.13 -11.79 8.33
N THR A 20 10.33 -11.46 7.05
CA THR A 20 11.54 -11.81 6.30
C THR A 20 12.78 -11.26 6.97
N THR A 21 12.76 -9.97 7.34
CA THR A 21 13.90 -9.30 7.97
C THR A 21 14.24 -9.90 9.33
N LEU A 22 13.25 -10.16 10.16
CA LEU A 22 13.42 -10.75 11.50
C LEU A 22 13.90 -12.20 11.43
N ALA A 23 13.29 -13.02 10.57
CA ALA A 23 13.66 -14.42 10.42
C ALA A 23 15.12 -14.57 9.95
N ARG A 24 15.56 -13.76 8.98
CA ARG A 24 16.95 -13.71 8.53
C ARG A 24 17.94 -13.24 9.60
N ALA A 25 17.46 -12.45 10.56
CA ALA A 25 18.24 -12.06 11.74
C ALA A 25 18.20 -13.11 12.87
N GLY A 26 17.67 -14.31 12.61
CA GLY A 26 17.63 -15.43 13.57
C GLY A 26 16.59 -15.28 14.68
N LYS A 27 15.58 -14.40 14.51
CA LYS A 27 14.47 -14.29 15.48
C LYS A 27 13.41 -15.34 15.22
N SER A 28 12.79 -15.85 16.28
CA SER A 28 11.60 -16.67 16.18
C SER A 28 10.38 -15.77 15.89
N VAL A 29 9.77 -15.95 14.72
CA VAL A 29 8.71 -15.07 14.20
C VAL A 29 7.49 -15.87 13.81
N VAL A 30 6.30 -15.39 14.22
CA VAL A 30 5.03 -15.87 13.72
C VAL A 30 4.25 -14.72 13.07
N VAL A 31 3.72 -14.96 11.89
CA VAL A 31 2.78 -14.06 11.20
C VAL A 31 1.37 -14.65 11.29
N LEU A 32 0.43 -13.84 11.72
CA LEU A 32 -0.96 -14.20 11.99
C LEU A 32 -1.86 -13.44 11.05
N ASP A 33 -2.51 -14.11 10.10
CA ASP A 33 -3.44 -13.47 9.18
C ASP A 33 -4.81 -14.18 9.19
N LYS A 34 -5.89 -13.39 9.10
CA LYS A 34 -7.26 -13.90 9.02
C LYS A 34 -7.58 -14.56 7.66
N ALA A 35 -6.85 -14.20 6.61
CA ALA A 35 -7.04 -14.72 5.28
C ALA A 35 -6.23 -16.00 5.05
N THR A 36 -6.62 -16.74 4.02
CA THR A 36 -5.82 -17.77 3.37
C THR A 36 -5.32 -17.20 2.05
N PHE A 37 -4.07 -17.45 1.73
CA PHE A 37 -3.45 -16.93 0.50
C PHE A 37 -3.49 -17.98 -0.63
N PRO A 38 -3.67 -17.56 -1.91
CA PRO A 38 -3.73 -16.17 -2.38
C PRO A 38 -5.06 -15.48 -2.04
N ARG A 39 -5.01 -14.18 -1.72
CA ARG A 39 -6.20 -13.37 -1.49
C ARG A 39 -6.09 -12.02 -2.19
N ASP A 40 -7.19 -11.47 -2.70
CA ASP A 40 -7.21 -10.12 -3.25
C ASP A 40 -7.30 -9.05 -2.15
N LYS A 41 -6.78 -7.87 -2.45
CA LYS A 41 -6.97 -6.64 -1.66
C LYS A 41 -7.13 -5.46 -2.60
N CYS A 42 -8.09 -4.59 -2.35
CA CYS A 42 -8.29 -3.36 -3.12
C CYS A 42 -6.99 -2.53 -3.17
N CYS A 43 -6.48 -2.32 -4.39
CA CYS A 43 -5.24 -1.61 -4.69
C CYS A 43 -5.24 -1.21 -6.17
N GLY A 44 -4.46 -0.19 -6.57
CA GLY A 44 -4.17 0.11 -7.96
C GLY A 44 -3.14 -0.84 -8.59
N ASP A 45 -2.52 -1.73 -7.80
CA ASP A 45 -1.53 -2.73 -8.23
C ASP A 45 -0.21 -2.15 -8.79
N GLY A 46 -0.06 -0.83 -8.82
CA GLY A 46 1.16 -0.17 -9.24
C GLY A 46 2.26 -0.26 -8.19
N LEU A 47 3.47 -0.55 -8.63
CA LEU A 47 4.69 -0.60 -7.85
C LEU A 47 5.62 0.51 -8.30
N THR A 48 5.88 1.47 -7.43
CA THR A 48 6.80 2.56 -7.70
C THR A 48 8.24 2.19 -7.35
N THR A 49 9.15 3.09 -7.62
CA THR A 49 10.58 2.90 -7.34
C THR A 49 10.85 2.52 -5.89
N LEU A 50 10.14 3.10 -4.91
CA LEU A 50 10.33 2.74 -3.50
C LEU A 50 9.96 1.28 -3.24
N ALA A 51 8.81 0.82 -3.75
CA ALA A 51 8.39 -0.57 -3.60
C ALA A 51 9.43 -1.53 -4.21
N LEU A 52 9.91 -1.24 -5.42
CA LEU A 52 10.90 -2.06 -6.12
C LEU A 52 12.24 -2.12 -5.36
N ARG A 53 12.73 -0.98 -4.85
CA ARG A 53 13.95 -0.93 -4.03
C ARG A 53 13.82 -1.73 -2.73
N MET A 54 12.66 -1.67 -2.10
CA MET A 54 12.42 -2.46 -0.90
C MET A 54 12.36 -3.96 -1.20
N LEU A 55 11.77 -4.37 -2.32
CA LEU A 55 11.78 -5.76 -2.77
C LEU A 55 13.22 -6.24 -3.08
N GLU A 56 14.03 -5.42 -3.74
CA GLU A 56 15.46 -5.68 -3.95
C GLU A 56 16.21 -5.87 -2.61
N THR A 57 15.97 -4.99 -1.62
CA THR A 57 16.57 -5.08 -0.28
C THR A 57 16.19 -6.38 0.44
N LEU A 58 14.97 -6.83 0.23
CA LEU A 58 14.48 -8.11 0.76
C LEU A 58 14.99 -9.32 -0.05
N ASN A 59 15.81 -9.15 -1.11
CA ASN A 59 16.18 -10.19 -2.06
C ASN A 59 14.97 -10.97 -2.57
N PHE A 60 13.88 -10.26 -2.86
CA PHE A 60 12.67 -10.84 -3.42
C PHE A 60 12.84 -11.04 -4.93
N ASP A 61 12.47 -12.21 -5.42
CA ASP A 61 12.51 -12.52 -6.85
C ASP A 61 11.14 -12.21 -7.51
N PRO A 62 11.06 -11.14 -8.33
CA PRO A 62 9.82 -10.79 -9.03
C PRO A 62 9.29 -11.86 -9.99
N SER A 63 10.15 -12.77 -10.46
CA SER A 63 9.74 -13.85 -11.39
C SER A 63 8.78 -14.84 -10.74
N THR A 64 8.67 -14.84 -9.42
CA THR A 64 7.71 -15.65 -8.65
C THR A 64 6.28 -15.11 -8.70
N VAL A 65 6.08 -13.87 -9.22
CA VAL A 65 4.78 -13.21 -9.30
C VAL A 65 4.20 -13.34 -10.70
N ALA A 66 3.18 -14.16 -10.88
CA ALA A 66 2.62 -14.50 -12.20
C ALA A 66 2.11 -13.27 -12.99
N SER A 67 1.51 -12.29 -12.28
CA SER A 67 0.98 -11.06 -12.89
C SER A 67 1.99 -9.93 -13.02
N TRP A 68 3.28 -10.17 -12.77
CA TRP A 68 4.30 -9.13 -12.84
C TRP A 68 4.45 -8.59 -14.26
N LYS A 69 4.27 -7.28 -14.42
CA LYS A 69 4.49 -6.57 -15.68
C LYS A 69 5.38 -5.35 -15.43
N GLN A 70 6.53 -5.31 -16.07
CA GLN A 70 7.37 -4.12 -16.10
C GLN A 70 6.74 -3.08 -17.02
N VAL A 71 6.89 -1.80 -16.67
CA VAL A 71 6.38 -0.65 -17.44
C VAL A 71 7.52 0.26 -17.83
N ASP A 72 7.56 0.67 -19.10
CA ASP A 72 8.66 1.48 -19.65
C ASP A 72 8.36 2.98 -19.63
N GLY A 73 7.15 3.39 -19.31
CA GLY A 73 6.76 4.79 -19.25
C GLY A 73 5.38 5.01 -18.65
N ALA A 74 5.16 6.23 -18.18
CA ALA A 74 3.86 6.70 -17.70
C ALA A 74 3.27 7.72 -18.68
N TRP A 75 2.01 7.54 -19.02
CA TRP A 75 1.23 8.43 -19.88
C TRP A 75 0.36 9.31 -19.02
N LEU A 76 0.72 10.59 -18.93
CA LEU A 76 0.04 11.56 -18.10
C LEU A 76 -0.84 12.46 -18.95
N ARG A 77 -2.12 12.61 -18.58
CA ARG A 77 -3.04 13.55 -19.22
C ARG A 77 -3.41 14.65 -18.24
N SER A 78 -3.21 15.89 -18.69
CA SER A 78 -3.56 17.09 -17.91
C SER A 78 -5.07 17.39 -17.96
N PRO A 79 -5.59 18.23 -17.05
CA PRO A 79 -6.98 18.71 -17.11
C PRO A 79 -7.34 19.46 -18.39
N SER A 80 -6.36 19.93 -19.16
CA SER A 80 -6.60 20.59 -20.47
C SER A 80 -6.57 19.61 -21.66
N GLY A 81 -6.44 18.32 -21.43
CA GLY A 81 -6.36 17.31 -22.46
C GLY A 81 -4.96 17.08 -23.06
N ARG A 82 -3.93 17.83 -22.62
CA ARG A 82 -2.56 17.59 -23.08
C ARG A 82 -2.05 16.28 -22.49
N GLU A 83 -1.52 15.43 -23.37
CA GLU A 83 -0.89 14.17 -23.00
C GLU A 83 0.63 14.28 -23.09
N VAL A 84 1.32 13.65 -22.14
CA VAL A 84 2.77 13.59 -22.04
C VAL A 84 3.17 12.18 -21.66
N MET A 85 4.09 11.60 -22.41
CA MET A 85 4.74 10.36 -22.05
C MET A 85 6.00 10.70 -21.26
N VAL A 86 6.09 10.17 -20.04
CA VAL A 86 7.27 10.24 -19.19
C VAL A 86 7.98 8.90 -19.30
N PRO A 87 9.11 8.81 -20.03
CA PRO A 87 9.87 7.58 -20.11
C PRO A 87 10.46 7.26 -18.73
N LEU A 88 10.43 5.99 -18.36
CA LEU A 88 11.12 5.52 -17.18
C LEU A 88 12.56 5.18 -17.56
N PRO A 89 13.55 5.43 -16.67
CA PRO A 89 14.95 5.16 -16.98
C PRO A 89 15.19 3.69 -17.33
N HIS A 90 15.95 3.45 -18.39
CA HIS A 90 16.49 2.15 -18.74
C HIS A 90 17.86 2.01 -18.08
N GLY A 91 18.06 1.02 -17.21
CA GLY A 91 19.34 0.84 -16.53
C GLY A 91 19.31 -0.29 -15.51
N ARG A 92 20.23 -0.26 -14.57
CA ARG A 92 20.21 -1.21 -13.46
C ARG A 92 18.99 -0.93 -12.55
N GLY A 93 18.11 -1.91 -12.45
CA GLY A 93 16.89 -1.87 -11.66
C GLY A 93 15.65 -1.50 -12.47
N GLN A 94 14.51 -1.71 -11.86
CA GLN A 94 13.20 -1.34 -12.36
C GLN A 94 12.73 -0.04 -11.69
N TYR A 95 11.92 0.75 -12.38
CA TYR A 95 11.45 2.02 -11.86
C TYR A 95 9.94 2.05 -11.66
N ALA A 96 9.21 1.24 -12.40
CA ALA A 96 7.80 0.94 -12.16
C ALA A 96 7.46 -0.45 -12.67
N SER A 97 6.52 -1.09 -12.00
CA SER A 97 5.92 -2.36 -12.39
C SER A 97 4.46 -2.41 -11.94
N VAL A 98 3.72 -3.35 -12.46
CA VAL A 98 2.35 -3.64 -12.03
C VAL A 98 2.28 -5.11 -11.66
N ALA A 99 1.62 -5.40 -10.54
CA ALA A 99 1.39 -6.78 -10.10
C ALA A 99 0.12 -6.82 -9.24
N THR A 100 -0.77 -7.77 -9.52
CA THR A 100 -1.98 -7.92 -8.71
C THR A 100 -1.62 -8.21 -7.26
N ARG A 101 -2.39 -7.65 -6.32
CA ARG A 101 -2.21 -7.95 -4.89
C ARG A 101 -2.48 -9.43 -4.57
N LEU A 102 -3.26 -10.10 -5.41
CA LEU A 102 -3.49 -11.54 -5.31
C LEU A 102 -2.16 -12.31 -5.38
N ASP A 103 -1.38 -12.03 -6.43
CA ASP A 103 -0.14 -12.75 -6.70
C ASP A 103 1.03 -12.21 -5.86
N LEU A 104 1.15 -10.88 -5.77
CA LEU A 104 2.25 -10.25 -5.04
C LEU A 104 2.22 -10.62 -3.55
N ASP A 105 1.05 -10.53 -2.91
CA ASP A 105 0.96 -10.82 -1.48
C ASP A 105 1.19 -12.33 -1.21
N ALA A 106 0.72 -13.22 -2.08
CA ALA A 106 0.98 -14.66 -1.98
C ALA A 106 2.49 -14.97 -2.12
N ALA A 107 3.16 -14.36 -3.09
CA ALA A 107 4.60 -14.53 -3.29
C ALA A 107 5.42 -13.97 -2.10
N LEU A 108 5.01 -12.84 -1.54
CA LEU A 108 5.64 -12.25 -0.34
C LEU A 108 5.45 -13.14 0.90
N VAL A 109 4.28 -13.75 1.07
CA VAL A 109 4.03 -14.73 2.14
C VAL A 109 4.94 -15.93 2.01
N GLU A 110 5.08 -16.48 0.81
CA GLU A 110 5.97 -17.63 0.57
C GLU A 110 7.44 -17.25 0.76
N HIS A 111 7.82 -16.04 0.37
CA HIS A 111 9.17 -15.52 0.62
C HIS A 111 9.48 -15.36 2.12
N ALA A 112 8.51 -14.90 2.91
CA ALA A 112 8.66 -14.83 4.37
C ALA A 112 8.75 -16.23 5.00
N ARG A 113 7.93 -17.19 4.52
CA ARG A 113 7.94 -18.60 4.95
C ARG A 113 9.28 -19.25 4.64
N SER A 114 9.79 -19.10 3.44
CA SER A 114 11.10 -19.64 3.01
C SER A 114 12.28 -18.99 3.74
N SER A 115 12.10 -17.77 4.26
CA SER A 115 13.08 -17.09 5.12
C SER A 115 13.08 -17.58 6.57
N GLY A 116 12.15 -18.47 6.97
CA GLY A 116 12.08 -19.08 8.29
C GLY A 116 10.98 -18.52 9.21
N ALA A 117 10.09 -17.65 8.72
CA ALA A 117 8.93 -17.20 9.50
C ALA A 117 7.83 -18.25 9.52
N GLU A 118 7.20 -18.49 10.66
CA GLU A 118 5.99 -19.28 10.77
C GLU A 118 4.79 -18.45 10.31
N ILE A 119 3.99 -18.95 9.37
CA ILE A 119 2.80 -18.28 8.84
C ILE A 119 1.55 -19.06 9.26
N ARG A 120 0.65 -18.41 9.99
CA ARG A 120 -0.65 -18.95 10.42
C ARG A 120 -1.77 -18.21 9.69
N GLU A 121 -2.28 -18.84 8.67
CA GLU A 121 -3.45 -18.39 7.92
C GLU A 121 -4.75 -18.77 8.66
N GLY A 122 -5.83 -18.04 8.38
CA GLY A 122 -7.12 -18.24 9.05
C GLY A 122 -7.12 -17.80 10.53
N TRP A 123 -6.05 -17.15 11.01
CA TRP A 123 -5.93 -16.71 12.39
C TRP A 123 -6.52 -15.31 12.56
N GLN A 124 -7.81 -15.25 12.92
CA GLN A 124 -8.50 -13.98 13.11
C GLN A 124 -8.21 -13.41 14.50
N PHE A 125 -7.55 -12.24 14.54
CA PHE A 125 -7.28 -11.50 15.79
C PHE A 125 -8.59 -11.17 16.52
N ASP A 126 -8.58 -11.34 17.84
CA ASP A 126 -9.64 -10.98 18.76
C ASP A 126 -9.19 -9.90 19.76
N SER A 127 -8.16 -10.21 20.54
CA SER A 127 -7.71 -9.35 21.63
C SER A 127 -6.21 -9.42 21.87
N ILE A 128 -5.68 -8.40 22.55
CA ILE A 128 -4.28 -8.29 22.96
C ILE A 128 -4.20 -7.93 24.44
N ASP A 129 -3.33 -8.62 25.16
CA ASP A 129 -2.94 -8.28 26.54
C ASP A 129 -1.46 -7.89 26.53
N SER A 130 -1.20 -6.59 26.70
CA SER A 130 0.14 -5.99 26.69
C SER A 130 0.61 -5.58 28.10
N HIS A 131 -0.12 -5.92 29.15
CA HIS A 131 0.21 -5.57 30.55
C HIS A 131 1.17 -6.56 31.20
N SER A 132 1.34 -7.74 30.62
CA SER A 132 2.26 -8.76 31.09
C SER A 132 3.70 -8.50 30.61
N ARG A 133 4.68 -9.23 31.17
CA ARG A 133 6.09 -9.19 30.73
C ARG A 133 6.25 -9.54 29.26
N ARG A 134 5.32 -10.32 28.70
CA ARG A 134 5.21 -10.66 27.28
C ARG A 134 3.80 -10.32 26.80
N THR A 135 3.68 -9.90 25.58
CA THR A 135 2.39 -9.60 24.95
C THR A 135 1.70 -10.89 24.54
N ILE A 136 0.43 -11.05 24.90
CA ILE A 136 -0.39 -12.21 24.56
C ILE A 136 -1.44 -11.78 23.54
N LEU A 137 -1.43 -12.41 22.36
CA LEU A 137 -2.45 -12.28 21.32
C LEU A 137 -3.43 -13.45 21.42
N ARG A 138 -4.72 -13.19 21.20
CA ARG A 138 -5.79 -14.18 21.17
C ARG A 138 -6.51 -14.12 19.82
N SER A 139 -6.84 -15.29 19.28
CA SER A 139 -7.70 -15.41 18.11
C SER A 139 -9.17 -15.55 18.54
N LYS A 140 -10.08 -15.32 17.60
CA LYS A 140 -11.50 -15.62 17.80
C LYS A 140 -11.80 -17.10 18.00
N SER A 141 -10.93 -18.00 17.54
CA SER A 141 -11.00 -19.45 17.80
C SER A 141 -10.51 -19.84 19.21
N GLY A 142 -9.93 -18.90 19.97
CA GLY A 142 -9.39 -19.13 21.30
C GLY A 142 -7.91 -19.48 21.33
N ASP A 143 -7.23 -19.56 20.20
CA ASP A 143 -5.78 -19.78 20.13
C ASP A 143 -5.01 -18.61 20.73
N ARG A 144 -3.82 -18.91 21.29
CA ARG A 144 -2.99 -17.93 21.97
C ARG A 144 -1.56 -17.96 21.48
N VAL A 145 -0.99 -16.78 21.29
CA VAL A 145 0.42 -16.57 20.95
C VAL A 145 1.02 -15.59 21.96
N SER A 146 2.21 -15.91 22.48
CA SER A 146 2.99 -15.07 23.40
C SER A 146 4.23 -14.53 22.68
N ALA A 147 4.46 -13.22 22.68
CA ALA A 147 5.60 -12.62 22.03
C ALA A 147 6.28 -11.54 22.87
N GLY A 148 7.58 -11.35 22.67
CA GLY A 148 8.33 -10.25 23.27
C GLY A 148 7.96 -8.89 22.66
N HIS A 149 7.72 -8.85 21.35
CA HIS A 149 7.25 -7.69 20.61
C HIS A 149 6.11 -8.08 19.68
N VAL A 150 5.26 -7.11 19.33
CA VAL A 150 4.20 -7.26 18.33
C VAL A 150 4.37 -6.23 17.25
N ILE A 151 4.21 -6.63 15.98
CA ILE A 151 4.10 -5.73 14.85
C ILE A 151 2.66 -5.80 14.33
N ALA A 152 1.94 -4.70 14.42
CA ALA A 152 0.59 -4.55 13.87
C ALA A 152 0.69 -4.08 12.42
N ALA A 153 0.54 -5.04 11.49
CA ALA A 153 0.52 -4.88 10.03
C ALA A 153 -0.88 -5.16 9.46
N ASP A 154 -1.91 -4.96 10.26
CA ASP A 154 -3.30 -5.38 10.09
C ASP A 154 -4.16 -4.38 9.30
N GLY A 155 -3.51 -3.40 8.66
CA GLY A 155 -4.08 -2.54 7.64
C GLY A 155 -4.87 -1.35 8.21
N MET A 156 -5.63 -0.68 7.33
CA MET A 156 -6.35 0.56 7.62
C MET A 156 -7.24 0.49 8.86
N TRP A 157 -7.97 -0.59 9.05
CA TRP A 157 -8.93 -0.74 10.14
C TRP A 157 -8.34 -1.30 11.43
N SER A 158 -7.06 -1.61 11.44
CA SER A 158 -6.26 -2.20 12.52
C SER A 158 -7.01 -2.56 13.80
N PRO A 159 -7.50 -3.79 13.94
CA PRO A 159 -8.11 -4.26 15.18
C PRO A 159 -7.13 -4.21 16.35
N VAL A 160 -5.83 -4.37 16.12
CA VAL A 160 -4.80 -4.23 17.16
C VAL A 160 -4.76 -2.80 17.69
N ARG A 161 -4.72 -1.78 16.82
CA ARG A 161 -4.80 -0.36 17.24
C ARG A 161 -6.03 -0.08 18.07
N LYS A 162 -7.18 -0.56 17.59
CA LYS A 162 -8.48 -0.37 18.26
C LYS A 162 -8.48 -1.01 19.65
N SER A 163 -7.97 -2.24 19.76
CA SER A 163 -7.91 -2.97 21.04
C SER A 163 -7.00 -2.28 22.07
N LEU A 164 -6.00 -1.52 21.63
CA LEU A 164 -5.09 -0.74 22.47
C LEU A 164 -5.56 0.67 22.77
N GLY A 165 -6.75 1.07 22.31
CA GLY A 165 -7.23 2.46 22.44
C GLY A 165 -6.38 3.49 21.68
N ALA A 166 -5.59 3.05 20.69
CA ALA A 166 -4.71 3.90 19.88
C ALA A 166 -5.34 4.34 18.55
N SER A 167 -6.59 3.97 18.28
CA SER A 167 -7.37 4.45 17.13
C SER A 167 -8.08 5.76 17.47
N GLU A 168 -8.22 6.60 16.44
CA GLU A 168 -9.02 7.81 16.52
C GLU A 168 -10.44 7.52 16.05
N ASP A 169 -11.43 7.97 16.83
CA ASP A 169 -12.83 7.81 16.48
C ASP A 169 -13.15 8.59 15.20
N GLY A 170 -13.88 7.94 14.28
CA GLY A 170 -14.27 8.55 13.02
C GLY A 170 -13.16 8.69 11.97
N TYR A 171 -11.95 8.17 12.23
CA TYR A 171 -10.90 8.18 11.21
C TYR A 171 -11.22 7.23 10.04
N HIS A 172 -11.28 7.80 8.84
CA HIS A 172 -11.63 7.11 7.60
C HIS A 172 -10.58 7.27 6.48
N GLY A 173 -9.36 7.67 6.84
CA GLY A 173 -8.30 7.96 5.88
C GLY A 173 -8.45 9.31 5.20
N GLU A 174 -7.37 9.79 4.63
CA GLU A 174 -7.30 11.07 3.91
C GLU A 174 -7.85 10.96 2.49
N TRP A 175 -7.76 9.77 1.88
CA TRP A 175 -8.21 9.53 0.52
C TRP A 175 -9.23 8.40 0.44
N HIS A 176 -9.97 8.40 -0.67
CA HIS A 176 -10.89 7.33 -1.03
C HIS A 176 -10.61 6.89 -2.45
N ALA A 177 -10.39 5.60 -2.65
CA ALA A 177 -10.13 5.02 -3.97
C ALA A 177 -11.26 4.09 -4.40
N PHE A 178 -11.53 4.08 -5.70
CA PHE A 178 -12.34 3.10 -6.41
C PHE A 178 -11.47 2.37 -7.41
N ARG A 179 -11.60 1.06 -7.51
CA ARG A 179 -10.94 0.30 -8.57
C ARG A 179 -11.79 -0.87 -9.06
N GLN A 180 -11.56 -1.26 -10.29
CA GLN A 180 -12.14 -2.42 -10.94
C GLN A 180 -11.14 -2.97 -11.93
N TYR A 181 -11.21 -4.26 -12.24
CA TYR A 181 -10.48 -4.80 -13.38
C TYR A 181 -11.33 -4.70 -14.64
N ALA A 182 -10.66 -4.57 -15.78
CA ALA A 182 -11.29 -4.63 -17.08
C ALA A 182 -10.48 -5.51 -18.04
N ASP A 183 -11.17 -6.19 -18.96
CA ASP A 183 -10.58 -7.00 -20.03
C ASP A 183 -11.02 -6.50 -21.41
N ASN A 184 -10.62 -7.25 -22.46
CA ASN A 184 -10.86 -6.89 -23.85
C ASN A 184 -10.34 -5.49 -24.21
N ILE A 185 -9.16 -5.14 -23.68
CA ILE A 185 -8.55 -3.84 -23.90
C ILE A 185 -7.89 -3.80 -25.27
N THR A 186 -8.47 -3.03 -26.17
CA THR A 186 -8.00 -2.88 -27.56
C THR A 186 -7.33 -1.55 -27.84
N GLY A 187 -7.40 -0.63 -26.87
CA GLY A 187 -6.77 0.70 -26.95
C GLY A 187 -5.37 0.72 -26.32
N PRO A 188 -4.73 1.90 -26.30
CA PRO A 188 -3.35 2.08 -25.81
C PRO A 188 -3.12 1.64 -24.35
N ALA A 189 -4.16 1.61 -23.53
CA ALA A 189 -4.06 1.18 -22.13
C ALA A 189 -3.69 -0.31 -21.96
N ALA A 190 -3.76 -1.13 -23.02
CA ALA A 190 -3.30 -2.51 -23.01
C ALA A 190 -1.82 -2.64 -22.60
N ASP A 191 -0.99 -1.64 -22.97
CA ASP A 191 0.46 -1.66 -22.73
C ASP A 191 0.98 -0.43 -21.99
N ARG A 192 0.14 0.58 -21.79
CA ARG A 192 0.54 1.86 -21.21
C ARG A 192 0.00 2.03 -19.79
N LEU A 193 0.86 2.45 -18.89
CA LEU A 193 0.44 2.97 -17.60
C LEU A 193 -0.13 4.37 -17.81
N CYS A 194 -1.46 4.51 -17.72
CA CYS A 194 -2.16 5.77 -17.96
C CYS A 194 -2.57 6.42 -16.63
N VAL A 195 -2.37 7.74 -16.52
CA VAL A 195 -2.82 8.57 -15.40
C VAL A 195 -3.51 9.80 -15.95
N TRP A 196 -4.77 10.01 -15.58
CA TRP A 196 -5.59 11.13 -16.01
C TRP A 196 -5.89 12.07 -14.84
N PHE A 197 -5.35 13.29 -14.93
CA PHE A 197 -5.66 14.36 -13.98
C PHE A 197 -6.91 15.09 -14.49
N GLU A 198 -8.05 14.64 -14.00
CA GLU A 198 -9.34 15.25 -14.34
C GLU A 198 -9.64 16.43 -13.42
N GLU A 199 -10.20 17.52 -13.96
CA GLU A 199 -10.41 18.75 -13.20
C GLU A 199 -11.29 18.54 -11.96
N ASP A 200 -12.26 17.67 -12.06
CA ASP A 200 -13.18 17.31 -10.98
C ASP A 200 -12.60 16.28 -10.00
N LEU A 201 -11.46 15.65 -10.28
CA LEU A 201 -10.78 14.75 -9.35
C LEU A 201 -9.68 15.43 -8.54
N LEU A 202 -9.13 16.57 -9.03
CA LEU A 202 -7.97 17.20 -8.41
C LEU A 202 -8.12 17.43 -6.91
N PRO A 203 -7.04 17.20 -6.14
CA PRO A 203 -5.68 16.78 -6.51
C PRO A 203 -5.54 15.30 -6.83
N GLY A 204 -6.61 14.53 -6.83
CA GLY A 204 -6.64 13.13 -7.21
C GLY A 204 -6.55 12.91 -8.72
N TYR A 205 -6.63 11.67 -9.13
CA TYR A 205 -6.49 11.26 -10.52
C TYR A 205 -7.22 9.93 -10.78
N ALA A 206 -7.49 9.67 -12.06
CA ALA A 206 -7.88 8.34 -12.52
C ALA A 206 -6.69 7.63 -13.15
N TRP A 207 -6.69 6.30 -13.15
CA TRP A 207 -5.61 5.49 -13.71
C TRP A 207 -6.12 4.30 -14.50
N SER A 208 -5.27 3.79 -15.38
CA SER A 208 -5.37 2.44 -15.97
C SER A 208 -3.97 1.84 -16.02
N PHE A 209 -3.76 0.75 -15.31
CA PHE A 209 -2.48 0.06 -15.20
C PHE A 209 -2.57 -1.32 -15.83
N PRO A 210 -1.74 -1.61 -16.86
CA PRO A 210 -1.80 -2.86 -17.62
C PRO A 210 -1.25 -4.02 -16.81
N LEU A 211 -1.92 -5.17 -16.88
CA LEU A 211 -1.49 -6.44 -16.28
C LEU A 211 -0.87 -7.37 -17.33
N ALA A 212 -0.10 -8.36 -16.88
CA ALA A 212 0.58 -9.31 -17.76
C ALA A 212 -0.39 -10.21 -18.56
N ASP A 213 -1.59 -10.42 -18.04
CA ASP A 213 -2.64 -11.25 -18.66
C ASP A 213 -3.55 -10.51 -19.64
N GLY A 214 -3.22 -9.25 -19.97
CA GLY A 214 -4.00 -8.42 -20.90
C GLY A 214 -5.15 -7.65 -20.26
N ARG A 215 -5.44 -7.85 -18.98
CA ARG A 215 -6.36 -7.01 -18.22
C ARG A 215 -5.72 -5.69 -17.84
N VAL A 216 -6.54 -4.77 -17.38
CA VAL A 216 -6.08 -3.55 -16.73
C VAL A 216 -6.72 -3.41 -15.35
N ASN A 217 -5.98 -2.81 -14.40
CA ASN A 217 -6.54 -2.26 -13.18
C ASN A 217 -6.89 -0.82 -13.45
N ILE A 218 -8.18 -0.50 -13.47
CA ILE A 218 -8.68 0.86 -13.70
C ILE A 218 -9.36 1.40 -12.44
N GLY A 219 -9.14 2.67 -12.14
CA GLY A 219 -9.73 3.28 -10.95
C GLY A 219 -9.50 4.77 -10.87
N PHE A 220 -9.90 5.34 -9.75
CA PHE A 220 -9.63 6.73 -9.40
C PHE A 220 -9.50 6.89 -7.88
N GLY A 221 -8.78 7.93 -7.48
CA GLY A 221 -8.65 8.36 -6.10
C GLY A 221 -9.05 9.81 -5.92
N VAL A 222 -9.73 10.13 -4.83
CA VAL A 222 -10.12 11.49 -4.45
C VAL A 222 -9.79 11.78 -3.01
N LEU A 223 -9.43 13.03 -2.71
CA LEU A 223 -9.22 13.51 -1.36
C LEU A 223 -10.55 13.57 -0.60
N ARG A 224 -10.57 13.16 0.64
CA ARG A 224 -11.73 13.27 1.54
C ARG A 224 -11.76 14.65 2.18
N ASP A 225 -12.25 15.63 1.44
CA ASP A 225 -12.34 17.01 1.89
C ASP A 225 -13.73 17.40 2.45
N GLY A 226 -14.61 16.42 2.61
CA GLY A 226 -15.99 16.62 3.05
C GLY A 226 -16.94 17.18 2.01
N LYS A 227 -16.48 17.57 0.82
CA LYS A 227 -17.31 18.14 -0.24
C LYS A 227 -18.06 17.10 -1.03
N ARG A 228 -17.52 15.87 -1.15
CA ARG A 228 -18.12 14.75 -1.87
C ARG A 228 -18.66 13.72 -0.90
N ARG A 229 -19.89 13.27 -1.14
CA ARG A 229 -20.47 12.15 -0.40
C ARG A 229 -20.01 10.83 -1.03
N ILE A 230 -19.85 9.79 -0.22
CA ILE A 230 -19.47 8.44 -0.71
C ILE A 230 -20.46 7.93 -1.77
N GLN A 231 -21.73 8.30 -1.66
CA GLN A 231 -22.78 7.93 -2.61
C GLN A 231 -22.51 8.48 -4.02
N ASP A 232 -21.92 9.66 -4.12
CA ASP A 232 -21.64 10.33 -5.39
C ASP A 232 -20.46 9.66 -6.14
N MET A 233 -19.69 8.80 -5.46
CA MET A 233 -18.53 8.11 -6.04
C MET A 233 -18.91 7.06 -7.09
N ALA A 234 -20.04 6.40 -6.93
CA ALA A 234 -20.52 5.42 -7.93
C ALA A 234 -21.01 6.11 -9.21
N ASP A 235 -21.60 7.31 -9.09
CA ASP A 235 -22.00 8.12 -10.23
C ASP A 235 -20.78 8.66 -10.96
N LEU A 236 -19.80 9.17 -10.22
CA LEU A 236 -18.52 9.61 -10.75
C LEU A 236 -17.79 8.48 -11.49
N TRP A 237 -17.82 7.26 -10.93
CA TRP A 237 -17.22 6.09 -11.58
C TRP A 237 -17.85 5.80 -12.94
N ARG A 238 -19.18 5.82 -13.01
CA ARG A 238 -19.93 5.63 -14.27
C ARG A 238 -19.63 6.73 -15.28
N ASP A 239 -19.55 7.98 -14.85
CA ASP A 239 -19.21 9.11 -15.71
C ASP A 239 -17.78 8.97 -16.27
N LEU A 240 -16.79 8.69 -15.42
CA LEU A 240 -15.39 8.49 -15.84
C LEU A 240 -15.27 7.47 -16.96
N LEU A 241 -15.95 6.34 -16.85
CA LEU A 241 -15.90 5.26 -17.83
C LEU A 241 -16.55 5.63 -19.19
N THR A 242 -17.29 6.73 -19.27
CA THR A 242 -17.89 7.23 -20.52
C THR A 242 -17.09 8.36 -21.16
N ARG A 243 -16.04 8.88 -20.48
CA ARG A 243 -15.25 9.99 -21.03
C ARG A 243 -14.49 9.55 -22.29
N PRO A 244 -14.57 10.33 -23.39
CA PRO A 244 -14.07 9.90 -24.70
C PRO A 244 -12.61 9.42 -24.68
N HIS A 245 -11.72 10.12 -23.98
CA HIS A 245 -10.30 9.76 -23.90
C HIS A 245 -10.05 8.48 -23.06
N ILE A 246 -10.89 8.18 -22.07
CA ILE A 246 -10.80 6.93 -21.31
C ILE A 246 -11.30 5.77 -22.16
N VAL A 247 -12.43 5.96 -22.87
CA VAL A 247 -12.95 4.98 -23.83
C VAL A 247 -11.96 4.72 -24.96
N GLU A 248 -11.30 5.76 -25.47
CA GLU A 248 -10.25 5.62 -26.49
C GLU A 248 -9.04 4.85 -25.97
N ALA A 249 -8.62 5.14 -24.72
CA ALA A 249 -7.50 4.46 -24.11
C ALA A 249 -7.77 2.98 -23.86
N LEU A 250 -8.98 2.60 -23.46
CA LEU A 250 -9.38 1.23 -23.18
C LEU A 250 -9.77 0.45 -24.46
N GLY A 251 -10.35 1.14 -25.45
CA GLY A 251 -11.06 0.54 -26.56
C GLY A 251 -12.57 0.53 -26.30
N ARG A 252 -13.39 0.58 -27.37
CA ARG A 252 -14.85 0.74 -27.22
C ARG A 252 -15.56 -0.46 -26.60
N ASP A 253 -14.97 -1.64 -26.75
CA ASP A 253 -15.58 -2.93 -26.37
C ASP A 253 -14.96 -3.51 -25.11
N PHE A 254 -14.34 -2.67 -24.26
CA PHE A 254 -13.81 -3.14 -22.97
C PHE A 254 -14.95 -3.62 -22.06
N HIS A 255 -14.66 -4.63 -21.24
CA HIS A 255 -15.62 -5.15 -20.27
C HIS A 255 -15.07 -4.98 -18.86
N LEU A 256 -15.92 -4.53 -17.94
CA LEU A 256 -15.61 -4.48 -16.52
C LEU A 256 -15.80 -5.86 -15.89
N ILE A 257 -14.77 -6.33 -15.19
CA ILE A 257 -14.79 -7.62 -14.49
C ILE A 257 -15.23 -7.36 -13.05
N ASP A 258 -16.21 -8.12 -12.57
CA ASP A 258 -16.73 -8.10 -11.21
C ASP A 258 -17.34 -6.73 -10.79
N ARG A 259 -17.50 -6.53 -9.50
CA ARG A 259 -17.96 -5.27 -8.93
C ARG A 259 -16.74 -4.40 -8.61
N HIS A 260 -16.91 -3.08 -8.78
CA HIS A 260 -15.91 -2.13 -8.28
C HIS A 260 -15.74 -2.28 -6.76
N THR A 261 -14.53 -2.12 -6.29
CA THR A 261 -14.19 -2.08 -4.87
C THR A 261 -13.77 -0.67 -4.48
N ALA A 262 -14.21 -0.25 -3.31
CA ALA A 262 -13.90 1.04 -2.73
C ALA A 262 -13.07 0.86 -1.45
N TRP A 263 -12.05 1.68 -1.25
CA TRP A 263 -11.19 1.57 -0.08
C TRP A 263 -10.71 2.93 0.41
N PRO A 264 -10.74 3.18 1.72
CA PRO A 264 -10.13 4.35 2.33
C PRO A 264 -8.61 4.18 2.38
N ILE A 265 -7.88 5.25 2.08
CA ILE A 265 -6.42 5.26 2.06
C ILE A 265 -5.90 6.11 3.22
N PRO A 266 -5.15 5.52 4.17
CA PRO A 266 -4.62 6.23 5.31
C PRO A 266 -3.25 6.86 4.97
N ALA A 267 -3.19 8.18 4.85
CA ALA A 267 -2.02 8.93 4.42
C ALA A 267 -1.61 10.03 5.43
N GLY A 268 -1.74 9.76 6.72
CA GLY A 268 -1.50 10.70 7.83
C GLY A 268 -0.35 10.29 8.75
N ILE A 269 0.77 9.80 8.21
CA ILE A 269 1.88 9.24 9.01
C ILE A 269 2.52 10.26 9.97
N THR A 270 2.51 11.55 9.64
CA THR A 270 3.11 12.60 10.48
C THR A 270 2.42 12.77 11.83
N ASP A 271 1.13 12.44 11.88
CA ASP A 271 0.29 12.59 13.07
C ASP A 271 -0.06 11.24 13.71
N ALA A 272 0.35 10.14 13.06
CA ALA A 272 0.02 8.80 13.51
C ALA A 272 0.82 8.37 14.74
N THR A 273 0.18 7.68 15.67
CA THR A 273 0.86 6.92 16.72
C THR A 273 1.56 5.73 16.09
N LEU A 274 2.89 5.68 16.18
CA LEU A 274 3.71 4.62 15.55
C LEU A 274 4.01 3.44 16.48
N SER A 275 3.79 3.58 17.79
CA SER A 275 4.04 2.51 18.75
C SER A 275 3.18 2.65 20.02
N HIS A 276 2.85 1.53 20.65
CA HIS A 276 2.17 1.46 21.95
C HIS A 276 2.80 0.33 22.80
N GLY A 277 3.59 0.68 23.82
CA GLY A 277 4.36 -0.31 24.57
C GLY A 277 5.25 -1.16 23.65
N ALA A 278 5.12 -2.47 23.70
CA ALA A 278 5.84 -3.43 22.87
C ALA A 278 5.25 -3.62 21.46
N VAL A 279 4.23 -2.84 21.09
CA VAL A 279 3.56 -2.94 19.80
C VAL A 279 4.02 -1.82 18.87
N LEU A 280 4.45 -2.16 17.66
CA LEU A 280 4.79 -1.23 16.58
C LEU A 280 3.72 -1.29 15.49
N PHE A 281 3.26 -0.16 15.00
CA PHE A 281 2.30 -0.06 13.89
C PHE A 281 3.05 0.18 12.59
N VAL A 282 2.73 -0.57 11.52
CA VAL A 282 3.41 -0.50 10.23
C VAL A 282 2.39 -0.45 9.05
N GLY A 283 2.81 0.03 7.89
CA GLY A 283 1.96 0.13 6.71
C GLY A 283 0.72 1.00 6.96
N ASP A 284 -0.43 0.56 6.48
CA ASP A 284 -1.70 1.28 6.66
C ASP A 284 -2.08 1.46 8.13
N ALA A 285 -1.69 0.54 9.02
CA ALA A 285 -1.88 0.70 10.47
C ALA A 285 -1.06 1.87 11.05
N ALA A 286 0.02 2.28 10.39
CA ALA A 286 0.80 3.49 10.70
C ALA A 286 0.41 4.69 9.83
N ARG A 287 -0.64 4.59 8.98
CA ARG A 287 -1.06 5.62 8.04
C ARG A 287 0.05 6.03 7.06
N ALA A 288 0.85 5.06 6.61
CA ALA A 288 2.11 5.31 5.92
C ALA A 288 1.97 5.59 4.42
N THR A 289 0.78 5.51 3.84
CA THR A 289 0.56 5.78 2.40
C THR A 289 0.99 7.20 2.03
N ASP A 290 1.62 7.37 0.87
CA ASP A 290 1.99 8.68 0.34
C ASP A 290 0.74 9.50 -0.04
N THR A 291 0.74 10.76 0.35
CA THR A 291 -0.45 11.62 0.22
C THR A 291 -0.65 12.21 -1.18
N LEU A 292 0.32 12.11 -2.08
CA LEU A 292 0.21 12.62 -3.45
C LEU A 292 -0.08 11.50 -4.44
N THR A 293 0.69 10.43 -4.36
CA THR A 293 0.62 9.33 -5.33
C THR A 293 -0.37 8.25 -4.93
N GLY A 294 -0.79 8.21 -3.65
CA GLY A 294 -1.58 7.11 -3.10
C GLY A 294 -0.79 5.80 -2.98
N GLU A 295 0.55 5.83 -3.17
CA GLU A 295 1.39 4.66 -2.99
C GLU A 295 1.42 4.23 -1.53
N GLY A 296 1.19 2.94 -1.30
CA GLY A 296 1.22 2.36 0.03
C GLY A 296 2.09 1.11 0.14
N ILE A 297 2.41 0.44 -0.98
CA ILE A 297 3.17 -0.82 -0.95
C ILE A 297 4.62 -0.57 -0.53
N GLY A 298 5.29 0.41 -1.14
CA GLY A 298 6.65 0.77 -0.80
C GLY A 298 6.82 1.21 0.64
N GLN A 299 5.93 2.09 1.12
CA GLN A 299 5.90 2.56 2.51
C GLN A 299 5.57 1.43 3.49
N ALA A 300 4.70 0.50 3.10
CA ALA A 300 4.39 -0.67 3.91
C ALA A 300 5.62 -1.57 4.08
N LEU A 301 6.30 -1.92 2.99
CA LEU A 301 7.55 -2.68 3.02
C LEU A 301 8.61 -1.99 3.89
N LEU A 302 8.84 -0.70 3.65
CA LEU A 302 9.82 0.11 4.38
C LEU A 302 9.54 0.15 5.88
N THR A 303 8.31 0.46 6.28
CA THR A 303 7.95 0.52 7.71
C THR A 303 8.06 -0.83 8.38
N GLY A 304 7.75 -1.93 7.67
CA GLY A 304 7.96 -3.29 8.13
C GLY A 304 9.44 -3.60 8.40
N VAL A 305 10.33 -3.26 7.46
CA VAL A 305 11.79 -3.40 7.63
C VAL A 305 12.30 -2.55 8.79
N CYS A 306 11.92 -1.27 8.87
CA CYS A 306 12.33 -0.38 9.96
C CYS A 306 11.91 -0.92 11.34
N ALA A 307 10.71 -1.50 11.47
CA ALA A 307 10.25 -2.11 12.72
C ALA A 307 11.08 -3.34 13.08
N ALA A 308 11.36 -4.20 12.10
CA ALA A 308 12.19 -5.38 12.28
C ALA A 308 13.62 -5.03 12.72
N GLU A 309 14.27 -4.11 12.04
CA GLU A 309 15.63 -3.65 12.35
C GLU A 309 15.71 -3.00 13.73
N ALA A 310 14.70 -2.23 14.12
CA ALA A 310 14.63 -1.65 15.47
C ALA A 310 14.57 -2.72 16.56
N ILE A 311 13.80 -3.80 16.36
CA ILE A 311 13.70 -4.94 17.28
C ILE A 311 15.03 -5.69 17.34
N VAL A 312 15.66 -5.95 16.20
CA VAL A 312 16.97 -6.64 16.14
C VAL A 312 18.04 -5.86 16.89
N ALA A 313 18.11 -4.54 16.66
CA ALA A 313 19.13 -3.67 17.25
C ALA A 313 18.98 -3.49 18.78
N HIS A 314 17.78 -3.61 19.33
CA HIS A 314 17.50 -3.31 20.74
C HIS A 314 16.69 -4.41 21.44
N THR A 315 17.00 -5.67 21.14
CA THR A 315 16.32 -6.84 21.74
C THR A 315 16.24 -6.71 23.25
N GLY A 316 15.04 -6.87 23.82
CA GLY A 316 14.78 -6.80 25.26
C GLY A 316 14.58 -5.39 25.82
N ASN A 317 14.73 -4.32 25.04
CA ASN A 317 14.47 -2.95 25.47
C ASN A 317 13.37 -2.29 24.62
N THR A 318 12.13 -2.47 25.04
CA THR A 318 10.93 -1.96 24.33
C THR A 318 10.96 -0.45 24.07
N ALA A 319 11.45 0.34 25.02
CA ALA A 319 11.51 1.79 24.85
C ALA A 319 12.55 2.20 23.79
N ALA A 320 13.71 1.53 23.77
CA ALA A 320 14.73 1.76 22.75
C ALA A 320 14.24 1.32 21.36
N VAL A 321 13.58 0.18 21.25
CA VAL A 321 12.93 -0.29 20.01
C VAL A 321 11.97 0.75 19.47
N ALA A 322 11.01 1.21 20.28
CA ALA A 322 10.02 2.21 19.88
C ALA A 322 10.67 3.54 19.48
N THR A 323 11.72 3.97 20.17
CA THR A 323 12.46 5.20 19.86
C THR A 323 13.21 5.07 18.53
N ARG A 324 13.90 3.96 18.32
CA ARG A 324 14.62 3.67 17.05
C ARG A 324 13.65 3.62 15.89
N TYR A 325 12.56 2.86 16.02
CA TYR A 325 11.55 2.74 14.97
C TYR A 325 10.99 4.11 14.56
N ARG A 326 10.54 4.93 15.52
CA ARG A 326 10.03 6.28 15.24
C ARG A 326 11.06 7.17 14.56
N LYS A 327 12.34 7.06 14.94
CA LYS A 327 13.43 7.82 14.32
C LYS A 327 13.62 7.43 12.86
N GLU A 328 13.63 6.15 12.54
CA GLU A 328 13.81 5.65 11.18
C GLU A 328 12.61 6.03 10.29
N VAL A 329 11.39 5.83 10.76
CA VAL A 329 10.19 6.25 10.00
C VAL A 329 10.20 7.74 9.73
N ARG A 330 10.57 8.56 10.71
CA ARG A 330 10.70 10.02 10.50
C ARG A 330 11.76 10.37 9.49
N HIS A 331 12.89 9.70 9.55
CA HIS A 331 14.01 9.94 8.63
C HIS A 331 13.64 9.62 7.19
N HIS A 332 12.97 8.49 6.97
CA HIS A 332 12.68 8.01 5.62
C HIS A 332 11.41 8.59 5.00
N LEU A 333 10.38 8.92 5.78
CA LEU A 333 9.06 9.24 5.23
C LEU A 333 8.56 10.66 5.50
N PHE A 334 8.99 11.33 6.58
CA PHE A 334 8.35 12.61 6.96
C PHE A 334 8.64 13.76 6.01
N ALA A 335 9.87 13.84 5.46
CA ALA A 335 10.21 14.88 4.50
C ALA A 335 9.43 14.72 3.21
N ASP A 336 9.41 13.51 2.67
CA ASP A 336 8.68 13.17 1.44
C ASP A 336 7.18 13.38 1.62
N HIS A 337 6.63 12.92 2.74
CA HIS A 337 5.20 13.10 3.05
C HIS A 337 4.79 14.58 3.11
N ARG A 338 5.60 15.43 3.76
CA ARG A 338 5.35 16.88 3.79
C ARG A 338 5.43 17.51 2.41
N MET A 339 6.41 17.11 1.61
CA MET A 339 6.55 17.59 0.24
C MET A 339 5.36 17.15 -0.61
N SER A 340 4.98 15.87 -0.54
CA SER A 340 3.81 15.32 -1.21
C SER A 340 2.53 16.04 -0.82
N HIS A 341 2.34 16.35 0.45
CA HIS A 341 1.19 17.12 0.94
C HIS A 341 1.17 18.55 0.36
N LEU A 342 2.31 19.23 0.35
CA LEU A 342 2.43 20.57 -0.23
C LEU A 342 2.12 20.54 -1.74
N LEU A 343 2.71 19.62 -2.48
CA LEU A 343 2.47 19.45 -3.91
C LEU A 343 1.00 19.10 -4.20
N GLY A 344 0.39 18.22 -3.42
CA GLY A 344 -1.03 17.90 -3.53
C GLY A 344 -1.93 19.12 -3.33
N THR A 345 -1.63 19.96 -2.34
CA THR A 345 -2.34 21.23 -2.12
C THR A 345 -2.22 22.18 -3.31
N MET A 346 -1.04 22.27 -3.92
CA MET A 346 -0.81 23.08 -5.11
C MET A 346 -1.53 22.52 -6.34
N LEU A 347 -1.48 21.21 -6.55
CA LEU A 347 -2.12 20.50 -7.67
C LEU A 347 -3.65 20.48 -7.57
N ALA A 348 -4.24 20.81 -6.43
CA ALA A 348 -5.68 21.05 -6.31
C ALA A 348 -6.18 22.19 -7.21
N SER A 349 -5.27 23.08 -7.65
CA SER A 349 -5.58 24.13 -8.64
C SER A 349 -5.41 23.60 -10.07
N PRO A 350 -6.47 23.63 -10.91
CA PRO A 350 -6.37 23.20 -12.32
C PRO A 350 -5.29 23.95 -13.11
N LYS A 351 -5.04 25.22 -12.79
CA LYS A 351 -3.99 26.03 -13.46
C LYS A 351 -2.60 25.50 -13.12
N VAL A 352 -2.36 25.14 -11.85
CA VAL A 352 -1.07 24.60 -11.41
C VAL A 352 -0.87 23.19 -11.96
N ALA A 353 -1.87 22.33 -11.94
CA ALA A 353 -1.81 20.98 -12.52
C ALA A 353 -1.48 21.01 -14.02
N ARG A 354 -2.12 21.93 -14.80
CA ARG A 354 -1.80 22.16 -16.21
C ARG A 354 -0.36 22.60 -16.42
N GLY A 355 0.12 23.52 -15.59
CA GLY A 355 1.50 24.04 -15.64
C GLY A 355 2.54 22.94 -15.31
N ALA A 356 2.30 22.15 -14.27
CA ALA A 356 3.18 21.08 -13.86
C ALA A 356 3.35 20.02 -14.97
N ILE A 357 2.26 19.54 -15.57
CA ILE A 357 2.32 18.54 -16.64
C ILE A 357 2.98 19.14 -17.90
N ARG A 358 2.80 20.44 -18.15
CA ARG A 358 3.49 21.13 -19.26
C ARG A 358 5.00 21.12 -19.06
N LEU A 359 5.49 21.39 -17.85
CA LEU A 359 6.93 21.36 -17.53
C LEU A 359 7.53 19.97 -17.69
N VAL A 360 6.85 18.93 -17.22
CA VAL A 360 7.29 17.53 -17.37
C VAL A 360 7.43 17.15 -18.85
N GLY A 361 6.64 17.71 -19.75
CA GLY A 361 6.67 17.38 -21.18
C GLY A 361 7.55 18.29 -22.03
N THR A 362 8.43 19.11 -21.44
CA THR A 362 9.35 19.99 -22.19
C THR A 362 10.80 19.51 -22.17
N ASN A 363 11.08 18.36 -21.56
CA ASN A 363 12.43 17.73 -21.54
C ASN A 363 12.54 16.61 -22.55
#